data_e70d9229649c1663f287541b013e69a4
#
_entry.id   e70d9229649c1663f287541b013e69a4
#
_cell.length_a   1.000
_cell.length_b   1.000
_cell.length_c   1.000
_cell.angle_alpha   90.00
_cell.angle_beta   90.00
_cell.angle_gamma   90.00
#
_symmetry.space_group_name_H-M   'P 1'
#
loop_
_entity.id
_entity.type
_entity.pdbx_description
1 polymer ?
#
loop_
_entity_poly.entity_id
_entity_poly.type
_entity_poly.pdbx_seq_one_letter_code
_entity_poly.pdbx_strand_id
1 'polypeptide(L)'
;HYYVWAEKVGVGKQISNLYIGEMESPYKLKTVQVLLTTPDYDWERVGFWVNEGPAVIHHNGKIYLTYSASETGAAYCVGMMSASEDSDLLDPKSWTKERYPVLCTDADRGVYGPGHNSFTEDEEGNPIMVYHARIEEKIEGNPLYNPNRHAMLMKIHWDEKTGAPVFSYEN
;
A
#
# COMPACT_ATOMS: atom_id res chain seq x y z
N HIS A 1 9.73 -13.21 -12.15
CA HIS A 1 9.46 -12.83 -10.75
C HIS A 1 10.03 -11.45 -10.48
N TYR A 2 9.31 -10.65 -9.69
CA TYR A 2 9.71 -9.29 -9.30
C TYR A 2 9.74 -9.17 -7.79
N TYR A 3 10.59 -8.28 -7.30
CA TYR A 3 10.63 -7.86 -5.91
C TYR A 3 10.33 -6.37 -5.84
N VAL A 4 9.40 -5.99 -4.99
CA VAL A 4 9.05 -4.58 -4.70
C VAL A 4 9.36 -4.31 -3.25
N TRP A 5 10.02 -3.18 -2.97
CA TRP A 5 10.40 -2.82 -1.61
C TRP A 5 10.37 -1.31 -1.39
N ALA A 6 10.32 -0.92 -0.13
CA ALA A 6 10.47 0.46 0.28
C ALA A 6 11.90 0.75 0.71
N GLU A 7 12.43 1.90 0.31
CA GLU A 7 13.76 2.34 0.71
C GLU A 7 13.77 3.83 1.04
N LYS A 8 14.39 4.18 2.17
CA LYS A 8 14.60 5.57 2.56
C LYS A 8 15.79 6.15 1.82
N VAL A 9 15.59 7.30 1.18
CA VAL A 9 16.62 8.02 0.43
C VAL A 9 16.77 9.46 0.94
N GLY A 10 17.93 10.05 0.68
CA GLY A 10 18.23 11.43 1.03
C GLY A 10 19.01 11.58 2.33
N VAL A 11 19.49 12.80 2.55
CA VAL A 11 20.22 13.24 3.74
C VAL A 11 19.36 14.28 4.48
N GLY A 12 19.28 14.17 5.80
CA GLY A 12 18.42 15.03 6.62
C GLY A 12 16.98 14.54 6.60
N LYS A 13 16.06 15.28 5.97
CA LYS A 13 14.67 14.83 5.81
C LYS A 13 14.60 13.72 4.75
N GLN A 14 14.46 12.50 5.20
CA GLN A 14 14.41 11.33 4.32
C GLN A 14 13.03 11.17 3.68
N ILE A 15 13.03 10.62 2.47
CA ILE A 15 11.85 10.23 1.70
C ILE A 15 11.88 8.72 1.58
N SER A 16 10.76 8.03 1.83
CA SER A 16 10.62 6.60 1.56
C SER A 16 9.93 6.41 0.21
N ASN A 17 10.63 5.75 -0.71
CA ASN A 17 10.17 5.46 -2.05
C ASN A 17 9.96 3.96 -2.25
N LEU A 18 9.16 3.58 -3.26
CA LEU A 18 9.09 2.20 -3.71
C LEU A 18 9.97 1.96 -4.92
N TYR A 19 10.67 0.85 -4.88
CA TYR A 19 11.50 0.34 -5.97
C TYR A 19 11.03 -1.04 -6.40
N ILE A 20 11.33 -1.38 -7.65
CA ILE A 20 11.07 -2.70 -8.24
C ILE A 20 12.33 -3.22 -8.92
N GLY A 21 12.52 -4.54 -8.93
CA GLY A 21 13.58 -5.22 -9.68
C GLY A 21 13.14 -6.63 -10.06
N GLU A 22 13.62 -7.11 -11.22
CA GLU A 22 13.42 -8.50 -11.63
C GLU A 22 14.34 -9.40 -10.82
N MET A 23 13.83 -10.56 -10.42
CA MET A 23 14.58 -11.56 -9.64
C MET A 23 15.16 -12.63 -10.56
N GLU A 24 16.45 -12.93 -10.38
CA GLU A 24 17.11 -14.11 -10.95
C GLU A 24 16.82 -15.36 -10.11
N SER A 25 16.73 -15.19 -8.79
CA SER A 25 16.42 -16.24 -7.81
C SER A 25 15.74 -15.60 -6.60
N PRO A 26 15.17 -16.35 -5.64
CA PRO A 26 14.51 -15.81 -4.47
C PRO A 26 15.35 -14.86 -3.59
N TYR A 27 16.65 -14.82 -3.80
CA TYR A 27 17.60 -14.04 -2.98
C TYR A 27 18.55 -13.17 -3.82
N LYS A 28 18.32 -13.03 -5.15
CA LYS A 28 19.21 -12.28 -6.03
C LYS A 28 18.41 -11.52 -7.10
N LEU A 29 18.63 -10.22 -7.19
CA LEU A 29 18.13 -9.39 -8.28
C LEU A 29 18.88 -9.73 -9.59
N LYS A 30 18.14 -9.78 -10.69
CA LYS A 30 18.64 -9.88 -12.05
C LYS A 30 18.95 -8.52 -12.66
N THR A 31 18.13 -7.52 -12.30
CA THR A 31 18.26 -6.15 -12.82
C THR A 31 18.71 -5.18 -11.74
N VAL A 32 19.13 -3.99 -12.14
CA VAL A 32 19.23 -2.85 -11.23
C VAL A 32 17.85 -2.45 -10.74
N GLN A 33 17.78 -1.80 -9.58
CA GLN A 33 16.53 -1.26 -9.05
C GLN A 33 15.99 -0.14 -9.94
N VAL A 34 14.68 -0.12 -10.10
CA VAL A 34 13.93 0.94 -10.77
C VAL A 34 13.07 1.65 -9.75
N LEU A 35 13.13 2.98 -9.72
CA LEU A 35 12.22 3.80 -8.90
C LEU A 35 10.80 3.68 -9.46
N LEU A 36 9.91 3.08 -8.68
CA LEU A 36 8.54 2.85 -9.08
C LEU A 36 7.62 4.03 -8.74
N THR A 37 7.70 4.51 -7.51
CA THR A 37 6.96 5.70 -7.06
C THR A 37 7.64 6.38 -5.87
N THR A 38 7.36 7.68 -5.73
CA THR A 38 7.74 8.53 -4.60
C THR A 38 6.47 9.18 -4.03
N PRO A 39 6.48 9.71 -2.79
CA PRO A 39 5.36 10.48 -2.26
C PRO A 39 5.13 11.76 -3.06
N ASP A 40 4.18 11.73 -4.02
CA ASP A 40 3.89 12.83 -4.94
C ASP A 40 2.70 13.68 -4.48
N TYR A 41 1.71 13.05 -3.83
CA TYR A 41 0.48 13.70 -3.40
C TYR A 41 0.58 14.21 -1.97
N ASP A 42 -0.19 15.24 -1.63
CA ASP A 42 -0.20 15.84 -0.30
C ASP A 42 -0.58 14.85 0.80
N TRP A 43 -1.51 13.93 0.50
CA TRP A 43 -1.92 12.88 1.41
C TRP A 43 -0.84 11.80 1.68
N GLU A 44 0.22 11.77 0.88
CA GLU A 44 1.38 10.87 1.09
C GLU A 44 2.48 11.53 1.96
N ARG A 45 2.28 12.79 2.35
CA ARG A 45 3.33 13.65 2.94
C ARG A 45 2.97 14.19 4.32
N VAL A 46 1.87 13.75 4.91
CA VAL A 46 1.46 14.21 6.23
C VAL A 46 2.44 13.67 7.28
N GLY A 47 3.10 14.56 8.02
CA GLY A 47 4.14 14.22 8.98
C GLY A 47 5.44 13.74 8.34
N PHE A 48 5.41 12.62 7.63
CA PHE A 48 6.54 12.04 6.90
C PHE A 48 6.20 11.81 5.42
N TRP A 49 7.20 11.91 4.56
CA TRP A 49 7.07 11.63 3.13
C TRP A 49 7.36 10.14 2.91
N VAL A 50 6.31 9.34 2.85
CA VAL A 50 6.44 7.88 2.89
C VAL A 50 5.53 7.23 1.84
N ASN A 51 6.15 6.33 1.06
CA ASN A 51 5.49 5.20 0.42
C ASN A 51 6.21 3.94 0.93
N GLU A 52 5.49 3.02 1.56
CA GLU A 52 6.06 1.81 2.19
C GLU A 52 5.08 0.62 2.18
N GLY A 53 5.53 -0.53 2.66
CA GLY A 53 4.69 -1.71 2.86
C GLY A 53 3.97 -2.17 1.60
N PRO A 54 4.67 -2.35 0.44
CA PRO A 54 4.02 -2.76 -0.79
C PRO A 54 3.44 -4.17 -0.66
N ALA A 55 2.20 -4.35 -1.16
CA ALA A 55 1.55 -5.64 -1.30
C ALA A 55 0.85 -5.74 -2.66
N VAL A 56 0.77 -6.93 -3.22
CA VAL A 56 0.28 -7.14 -4.59
C VAL A 56 -0.89 -8.11 -4.59
N ILE A 57 -1.91 -7.78 -5.38
CA ILE A 57 -3.01 -8.67 -5.73
C ILE A 57 -3.25 -8.64 -7.23
N HIS A 58 -3.64 -9.77 -7.80
CA HIS A 58 -3.88 -9.95 -9.23
C HIS A 58 -5.36 -10.16 -9.51
N HIS A 59 -5.87 -9.57 -10.58
CA HIS A 59 -7.23 -9.83 -11.05
C HIS A 59 -7.38 -9.49 -12.54
N ASN A 60 -7.95 -10.41 -13.30
CA ASN A 60 -8.31 -10.22 -14.72
C ASN A 60 -7.19 -9.62 -15.59
N GLY A 61 -5.97 -10.17 -15.48
CA GLY A 61 -4.80 -9.74 -16.27
C GLY A 61 -4.22 -8.40 -15.84
N LYS A 62 -4.58 -7.92 -14.65
CA LYS A 62 -4.00 -6.73 -14.02
C LYS A 62 -3.33 -7.04 -12.70
N ILE A 63 -2.30 -6.28 -12.42
CA ILE A 63 -1.60 -6.24 -11.15
C ILE A 63 -2.04 -4.98 -10.43
N TYR A 64 -2.45 -5.13 -9.17
CA TYR A 64 -2.72 -4.02 -8.24
C TYR A 64 -1.72 -4.06 -7.11
N LEU A 65 -0.93 -3.03 -6.99
CA LEU A 65 0.07 -2.85 -5.95
C LEU A 65 -0.43 -1.80 -4.98
N THR A 66 -0.77 -2.21 -3.76
CA THR A 66 -1.09 -1.31 -2.67
C THR A 66 0.18 -0.93 -1.90
N TYR A 67 0.18 0.24 -1.30
CA TYR A 67 1.26 0.73 -0.45
C TYR A 67 0.70 1.66 0.62
N SER A 68 1.46 1.87 1.69
CA SER A 68 1.06 2.78 2.75
C SER A 68 1.80 4.10 2.67
N ALA A 69 1.15 5.16 3.12
CA ALA A 69 1.66 6.52 3.00
C ALA A 69 1.45 7.35 4.27
N SER A 70 2.24 8.41 4.40
CA SER A 70 2.24 9.37 5.51
C SER A 70 2.79 8.82 6.83
N GLU A 71 2.65 9.57 7.92
CA GLU A 71 3.03 9.13 9.26
C GLU A 71 2.08 8.06 9.80
N THR A 72 2.54 7.27 10.77
CA THR A 72 1.79 6.13 11.35
C THR A 72 0.68 6.52 12.33
N GLY A 73 0.22 7.78 12.32
CA GLY A 73 -0.94 8.28 13.06
C GLY A 73 -2.25 8.12 12.28
N ALA A 74 -3.24 8.96 12.57
CA ALA A 74 -4.53 8.97 11.89
C ALA A 74 -4.44 9.33 10.39
N ALA A 75 -3.35 9.96 9.95
CA ALA A 75 -3.10 10.28 8.55
C ALA A 75 -2.57 9.09 7.73
N TYR A 76 -2.18 7.99 8.37
CA TYR A 76 -1.72 6.79 7.66
C TYR A 76 -2.84 6.22 6.81
N CYS A 77 -2.52 5.84 5.58
CA CYS A 77 -3.53 5.42 4.60
C CYS A 77 -2.91 4.51 3.54
N VAL A 78 -3.75 3.90 2.74
CA VAL A 78 -3.34 3.01 1.64
C VAL A 78 -3.53 3.71 0.31
N GLY A 79 -2.46 3.77 -0.48
CA GLY A 79 -2.49 4.11 -1.90
C GLY A 79 -2.46 2.86 -2.78
N MET A 80 -2.68 3.05 -4.08
CA MET A 80 -2.66 1.96 -5.04
C MET A 80 -2.06 2.40 -6.38
N MET A 81 -1.38 1.47 -7.01
CA MET A 81 -0.95 1.55 -8.42
C MET A 81 -1.44 0.29 -9.15
N SER A 82 -1.63 0.40 -10.46
CA SER A 82 -1.99 -0.75 -11.28
C SER A 82 -1.22 -0.78 -12.60
N ALA A 83 -0.98 -1.99 -13.10
CA ALA A 83 -0.38 -2.25 -14.41
C ALA A 83 -1.04 -3.46 -15.06
N SER A 84 -0.92 -3.59 -16.40
CA SER A 84 -1.24 -4.86 -17.07
C SER A 84 -0.16 -5.90 -16.77
N GLU A 85 -0.56 -7.14 -16.56
CA GLU A 85 0.39 -8.27 -16.37
C GLU A 85 1.30 -8.47 -17.57
N ASP A 86 0.85 -8.13 -18.79
CA ASP A 86 1.60 -8.25 -20.04
C ASP A 86 2.52 -7.04 -20.32
N SER A 87 2.51 -6.02 -19.46
CA SER A 87 3.35 -4.83 -19.64
C SER A 87 4.76 -5.03 -19.11
N ASP A 88 5.70 -4.17 -19.53
CA ASP A 88 7.03 -4.11 -18.91
C ASP A 88 6.91 -3.48 -17.52
N LEU A 89 6.92 -4.30 -16.49
CA LEU A 89 6.78 -3.86 -15.09
C LEU A 89 8.00 -3.06 -14.59
N LEU A 90 9.12 -3.09 -15.30
CA LEU A 90 10.30 -2.28 -15.00
C LEU A 90 10.23 -0.88 -15.67
N ASP A 91 9.27 -0.65 -16.56
CA ASP A 91 8.98 0.72 -17.03
C ASP A 91 7.97 1.39 -16.08
N PRO A 92 8.35 2.45 -15.33
CA PRO A 92 7.42 3.17 -14.47
C PRO A 92 6.16 3.71 -15.19
N LYS A 93 6.23 3.90 -16.52
CA LYS A 93 5.10 4.35 -17.33
C LYS A 93 4.04 3.27 -17.56
N SER A 94 4.36 2.01 -17.31
CA SER A 94 3.40 0.91 -17.33
C SER A 94 2.41 0.98 -16.16
N TRP A 95 2.78 1.72 -15.12
CA TRP A 95 2.01 1.82 -13.89
C TRP A 95 1.16 3.09 -13.85
N THR A 96 -0.09 2.92 -13.48
CA THR A 96 -1.02 4.04 -13.18
C THR A 96 -1.19 4.14 -11.68
N LYS A 97 -0.84 5.29 -11.11
CA LYS A 97 -0.99 5.60 -9.68
C LYS A 97 -2.33 6.26 -9.43
N GLU A 98 -3.09 5.75 -8.45
CA GLU A 98 -4.34 6.35 -8.03
C GLU A 98 -4.12 7.73 -7.41
N ARG A 99 -4.98 8.68 -7.79
CA ARG A 99 -4.87 10.08 -7.34
C ARG A 99 -5.23 10.25 -5.87
N TYR A 100 -6.09 9.40 -5.35
CA TYR A 100 -6.60 9.45 -3.98
C TYR A 100 -6.28 8.15 -3.24
N PRO A 101 -6.17 8.18 -1.92
CA PRO A 101 -5.99 6.94 -1.16
C PRO A 101 -7.21 6.02 -1.37
N VAL A 102 -6.95 4.73 -1.44
CA VAL A 102 -7.99 3.71 -1.61
C VAL A 102 -8.55 3.22 -0.28
N LEU A 103 -7.84 3.46 0.82
CA LEU A 103 -8.30 3.21 2.18
C LEU A 103 -7.68 4.24 3.12
N CYS A 104 -8.49 4.91 3.92
CA CYS A 104 -8.06 5.93 4.87
C CYS A 104 -8.90 5.87 6.14
N THR A 105 -8.59 6.72 7.10
CA THR A 105 -9.34 6.88 8.35
C THR A 105 -10.84 7.06 8.09
N ASP A 106 -11.64 6.31 8.83
CA ASP A 106 -13.10 6.47 8.94
C ASP A 106 -13.45 6.74 10.41
N ALA A 107 -13.60 8.02 10.74
CA ALA A 107 -13.87 8.46 12.11
C ALA A 107 -15.26 8.03 12.59
N ASP A 108 -16.24 7.92 11.69
CA ASP A 108 -17.60 7.49 12.03
C ASP A 108 -17.64 6.03 12.49
N ARG A 109 -16.71 5.21 11.99
CA ARG A 109 -16.52 3.83 12.41
C ARG A 109 -15.44 3.64 13.48
N GLY A 110 -14.76 4.70 13.89
CA GLY A 110 -13.67 4.62 14.85
C GLY A 110 -12.44 3.86 14.33
N VAL A 111 -12.16 3.94 13.03
CA VAL A 111 -10.99 3.31 12.39
C VAL A 111 -10.02 4.39 11.96
N TYR A 112 -8.81 4.38 12.50
CA TYR A 112 -7.82 5.43 12.26
C TYR A 112 -6.50 4.85 11.74
N GLY A 113 -5.95 5.50 10.73
CA GLY A 113 -4.64 5.17 10.16
C GLY A 113 -4.51 3.75 9.65
N PRO A 114 -5.41 3.27 8.75
CA PRO A 114 -5.30 1.94 8.18
C PRO A 114 -4.09 1.83 7.24
N GLY A 115 -3.40 0.69 7.26
CA GLY A 115 -2.31 0.47 6.32
C GLY A 115 -1.45 -0.75 6.61
N HIS A 116 -0.28 -0.79 5.94
CA HIS A 116 0.71 -1.86 5.98
C HIS A 116 0.08 -3.24 5.76
N ASN A 117 -0.71 -3.30 4.69
CA ASN A 117 -1.55 -4.45 4.40
C ASN A 117 -0.79 -5.60 3.73
N SER A 118 -1.41 -6.76 3.79
CA SER A 118 -1.13 -7.94 2.98
C SER A 118 -2.43 -8.53 2.46
N PHE A 119 -2.33 -9.49 1.55
CA PHE A 119 -3.49 -10.17 0.99
C PHE A 119 -3.43 -11.66 1.29
N THR A 120 -4.60 -12.26 1.51
CA THR A 120 -4.82 -13.68 1.69
C THR A 120 -6.20 -14.05 1.14
N GLU A 121 -6.64 -15.28 1.35
CA GLU A 121 -7.95 -15.78 0.97
C GLU A 121 -8.65 -16.39 2.19
N ASP A 122 -9.98 -16.35 2.20
CA ASP A 122 -10.78 -17.10 3.16
C ASP A 122 -10.91 -18.60 2.76
N GLU A 123 -11.64 -19.38 3.56
CA GLU A 123 -11.83 -20.82 3.31
C GLU A 123 -12.58 -21.10 2.00
N GLU A 124 -13.35 -20.14 1.50
CA GLU A 124 -14.09 -20.20 0.24
C GLU A 124 -13.26 -19.66 -0.97
N GLY A 125 -12.05 -19.18 -0.73
CA GLY A 125 -11.16 -18.60 -1.76
C GLY A 125 -11.48 -17.15 -2.11
N ASN A 126 -12.24 -16.43 -1.26
CA ASN A 126 -12.47 -15.01 -1.47
C ASN A 126 -11.25 -14.20 -0.99
N PRO A 127 -10.86 -13.15 -1.73
CA PRO A 127 -9.72 -12.34 -1.37
C PRO A 127 -10.00 -11.49 -0.12
N ILE A 128 -9.03 -11.51 0.79
CA ILE A 128 -9.04 -10.78 2.07
C ILE A 128 -7.83 -9.87 2.13
N MET A 129 -8.07 -8.63 2.51
CA MET A 129 -7.02 -7.70 2.93
C MET A 129 -6.83 -7.80 4.44
N VAL A 130 -5.61 -8.07 4.88
CA VAL A 130 -5.19 -7.99 6.28
C VAL A 130 -4.40 -6.70 6.45
N TYR A 131 -4.79 -5.85 7.37
CA TYR A 131 -4.15 -4.55 7.59
C TYR A 131 -4.14 -4.21 9.08
N HIS A 132 -3.39 -3.19 9.47
CA HIS A 132 -3.55 -2.65 10.81
C HIS A 132 -4.29 -1.32 10.78
N ALA A 133 -5.01 -1.04 11.87
CA ALA A 133 -5.55 0.28 12.15
C ALA A 133 -5.63 0.51 13.66
N ARG A 134 -5.97 1.73 14.05
CA ARG A 134 -6.20 2.14 15.43
C ARG A 134 -7.68 2.37 15.65
N ILE A 135 -8.12 2.25 16.89
CA ILE A 135 -9.49 2.57 17.32
C ILE A 135 -9.54 3.96 18.01
N GLU A 136 -8.40 4.64 18.13
CA GLU A 136 -8.24 5.95 18.74
C GLU A 136 -7.55 6.91 17.76
N GLU A 137 -8.12 8.09 17.57
CA GLU A 137 -7.54 9.14 16.73
C GLU A 137 -6.27 9.72 17.34
N LYS A 138 -6.35 10.07 18.64
CA LYS A 138 -5.26 10.72 19.36
C LYS A 138 -4.35 9.70 19.99
N ILE A 139 -3.07 9.85 19.69
CA ILE A 139 -2.02 8.96 20.16
C ILE A 139 -1.11 9.75 21.10
N GLU A 140 -0.90 9.23 22.30
CA GLU A 140 0.10 9.78 23.20
C GLU A 140 1.51 9.34 22.79
N GLY A 141 2.43 10.29 22.74
CA GLY A 141 3.82 10.05 22.38
C GLY A 141 4.06 9.90 20.87
N ASN A 142 5.07 9.12 20.50
CA ASN A 142 5.42 8.91 19.10
C ASN A 142 4.54 7.79 18.49
N PRO A 143 3.76 8.08 17.44
CA PRO A 143 2.88 7.11 16.80
C PRO A 143 3.59 5.81 16.37
N LEU A 144 4.86 5.90 15.98
CA LEU A 144 5.64 4.74 15.54
C LEU A 144 5.82 3.69 16.65
N TYR A 145 5.95 4.14 17.90
CA TYR A 145 6.20 3.27 19.06
C TYR A 145 4.94 2.96 19.87
N ASN A 146 3.81 3.58 19.54
CA ASN A 146 2.54 3.28 20.21
C ASN A 146 2.02 1.91 19.76
N PRO A 147 1.78 0.95 20.69
CA PRO A 147 1.44 -0.44 20.36
C PRO A 147 -0.02 -0.64 19.92
N ASN A 148 -0.89 0.37 20.07
CA ASN A 148 -2.33 0.26 19.80
C ASN A 148 -2.65 0.24 18.29
N ARG A 149 -2.01 -0.65 17.58
CA ARG A 149 -2.29 -0.99 16.18
C ARG A 149 -2.88 -2.40 16.13
N HIS A 150 -4.15 -2.49 15.79
CA HIS A 150 -4.89 -3.74 15.79
C HIS A 150 -4.88 -4.36 14.40
N ALA A 151 -4.72 -5.68 14.32
CA ALA A 151 -4.91 -6.41 13.06
C ALA A 151 -6.41 -6.42 12.71
N MET A 152 -6.72 -6.04 11.49
CA MET A 152 -8.07 -5.98 10.94
C MET A 152 -8.15 -6.74 9.63
N LEU A 153 -9.34 -7.19 9.29
CA LEU A 153 -9.64 -7.94 8.08
C LEU A 153 -10.70 -7.20 7.28
N MET A 154 -10.58 -7.25 5.96
CA MET A 154 -11.55 -6.68 5.03
C MET A 154 -11.72 -7.61 3.84
N LYS A 155 -12.95 -7.95 3.48
CA LYS A 155 -13.23 -8.61 2.20
C LYS A 155 -12.97 -7.65 1.07
N ILE A 156 -12.40 -8.17 -0.02
CA ILE A 156 -12.15 -7.40 -1.22
C ILE A 156 -13.26 -7.69 -2.22
N HIS A 157 -13.90 -6.64 -2.70
CA HIS A 157 -14.84 -6.71 -3.81
C HIS A 157 -14.17 -6.18 -5.08
N TRP A 158 -14.65 -6.61 -6.23
CA TRP A 158 -14.14 -6.13 -7.51
C TRP A 158 -15.17 -5.21 -8.15
N ASP A 159 -14.75 -4.03 -8.55
CA ASP A 159 -15.61 -3.12 -9.30
C ASP A 159 -15.99 -3.75 -10.65
N GLU A 160 -17.27 -3.89 -10.91
CA GLU A 160 -17.78 -4.61 -12.10
C GLU A 160 -17.39 -3.94 -13.44
N LYS A 161 -17.08 -2.64 -13.43
CA LYS A 161 -16.77 -1.89 -14.66
C LYS A 161 -15.28 -1.86 -14.94
N THR A 162 -14.46 -1.67 -13.90
CA THR A 162 -13.02 -1.47 -14.03
C THR A 162 -12.21 -2.72 -13.71
N GLY A 163 -12.81 -3.67 -12.97
CA GLY A 163 -12.13 -4.83 -12.39
C GLY A 163 -11.15 -4.48 -11.26
N ALA A 164 -11.17 -3.24 -10.78
CA ALA A 164 -10.29 -2.81 -9.70
C ALA A 164 -10.77 -3.32 -8.33
N PRO A 165 -9.86 -3.59 -7.37
CA PRO A 165 -10.26 -3.94 -6.02
C PRO A 165 -10.90 -2.73 -5.34
N VAL A 166 -11.99 -2.99 -4.62
CA VAL A 166 -12.70 -2.02 -3.79
C VAL A 166 -12.45 -2.34 -2.33
N PHE A 167 -11.86 -1.39 -1.62
CA PHE A 167 -11.59 -1.47 -0.20
C PHE A 167 -12.63 -0.60 0.52
N SER A 168 -13.60 -1.23 1.15
CA SER A 168 -14.67 -0.51 1.86
C SER A 168 -14.91 -1.12 3.23
N TYR A 169 -15.11 -0.25 4.21
CA TYR A 169 -15.58 -0.67 5.53
C TYR A 169 -17.04 -1.09 5.39
N GLU A 170 -17.32 -2.39 5.44
CA GLU A 170 -18.69 -2.90 5.45
C GLU A 170 -19.39 -2.56 6.77
N ASN A 171 -20.72 -2.36 6.70
CA ASN A 171 -21.59 -2.18 7.87
C ASN A 171 -21.85 -3.48 8.59
#